data_768ec2e0c083c471fe14f02dd9ff4a3d
#
_entry.id   768ec2e0c083c471fe14f02dd9ff4a3d
#
_cell.length_a   1.000
_cell.length_b   1.000
_cell.length_c   1.000
_cell.angle_alpha   90.00
_cell.angle_beta   90.00
_cell.angle_gamma   90.00
#
_symmetry.space_group_name_H-M   'P 1'
#
loop_
_entity.id
_entity.type
_entity.pdbx_description
1 polymer ?
#
loop_
_entity_poly.entity_id
_entity_poly.type
_entity_poly.pdbx_seq_one_letter_code
_entity_poly.pdbx_strand_id
1 'polypeptide(L)'
;MLNFIYNPIAGKGRAQRFRADIEERLKAKGVAYCFWETQCRRDAVRIARELTERGETDVVAMGGDGTVNEVLNGLADPSRVRMGVIPCGSGNDFAAAAGIPATPEGALDVLLETEARPTDYLECSGVRGLNILGAGIDTDILRRSYRATVLKGSLNYFVSLISSLLHFQKSRVRAEMNGAQTRHEALIVCACNGTRLGGGIPICPAAKCDDGLLDAVIVQDITRPMIPRKLIQLMQGRILGQKCTLHTLTKRLKIEFDQPTTIQIDGELYDDLPFDVRVVQGGLRMYRPE
;
A
#
# COMPACT_ATOMS: atom_id res chain seq x y z
N MET A 1 -22.46 -8.15 10.71
CA MET A 1 -22.24 -6.92 11.54
C MET A 1 -20.96 -6.26 11.05
N LEU A 2 -20.93 -4.93 10.89
CA LEU A 2 -19.71 -4.22 10.46
C LEU A 2 -18.77 -3.97 11.66
N ASN A 3 -17.55 -4.49 11.61
CA ASN A 3 -16.55 -4.32 12.65
C ASN A 3 -15.51 -3.27 12.22
N PHE A 4 -15.60 -2.06 12.75
CA PHE A 4 -14.68 -0.96 12.45
C PHE A 4 -13.46 -1.03 13.36
N ILE A 5 -12.29 -1.32 12.82
CA ILE A 5 -11.01 -1.20 13.52
C ILE A 5 -10.46 0.18 13.20
N TYR A 6 -10.42 1.06 14.20
CA TYR A 6 -10.05 2.45 13.96
C TYR A 6 -8.85 2.90 14.79
N ASN A 7 -7.99 3.67 14.12
CA ASN A 7 -6.84 4.31 14.76
C ASN A 7 -7.20 5.76 15.11
N PRO A 8 -7.39 6.10 16.40
CA PRO A 8 -7.90 7.41 16.81
C PRO A 8 -6.98 8.57 16.44
N ILE A 9 -5.68 8.33 16.33
CA ILE A 9 -4.68 9.37 15.99
C ILE A 9 -4.46 9.51 14.48
N ALA A 10 -5.03 8.63 13.65
CA ALA A 10 -4.86 8.68 12.20
C ALA A 10 -5.29 10.03 11.62
N GLY A 11 -4.49 10.56 10.68
CA GLY A 11 -4.75 11.84 10.04
C GLY A 11 -4.86 13.01 11.02
N LYS A 12 -4.03 13.03 12.07
CA LYS A 12 -4.08 14.04 13.16
C LYS A 12 -5.43 14.05 13.90
N GLY A 13 -5.95 12.87 14.20
CA GLY A 13 -7.23 12.70 14.92
C GLY A 13 -8.47 12.80 14.03
N ARG A 14 -8.33 12.75 12.69
CA ARG A 14 -9.49 12.73 11.78
C ARG A 14 -10.39 11.53 12.03
N ALA A 15 -9.80 10.33 12.19
CA ALA A 15 -10.57 9.12 12.47
C ALA A 15 -11.47 9.27 13.70
N GLN A 16 -10.94 9.81 14.79
CA GLN A 16 -11.72 10.06 16.00
C GLN A 16 -12.88 11.05 15.77
N ARG A 17 -12.65 12.11 15.00
CA ARG A 17 -13.69 13.10 14.71
C ARG A 17 -14.82 12.54 13.86
N PHE A 18 -14.49 11.76 12.82
CA PHE A 18 -15.49 11.18 11.93
C PHE A 18 -16.24 9.98 12.52
N ARG A 19 -15.74 9.39 13.61
CA ARG A 19 -16.41 8.26 14.25
C ARG A 19 -17.87 8.56 14.62
N ALA A 20 -18.13 9.71 15.22
CA ALA A 20 -19.48 10.10 15.64
C ALA A 20 -20.45 10.23 14.45
N ASP A 21 -20.00 10.87 13.37
CA ASP A 21 -20.81 11.07 12.16
C ASP A 21 -21.11 9.73 11.47
N ILE A 22 -20.11 8.82 11.42
CA ILE A 22 -20.27 7.45 10.88
C ILE A 22 -21.28 6.68 11.73
N GLU A 23 -21.16 6.76 13.05
CA GLU A 23 -22.05 6.08 13.98
C GLU A 23 -23.50 6.56 13.83
N GLU A 24 -23.73 7.86 13.71
CA GLU A 24 -25.07 8.44 13.48
C GLU A 24 -25.68 7.92 12.17
N ARG A 25 -24.91 7.89 11.09
CA ARG A 25 -25.38 7.39 9.79
C ARG A 25 -25.70 5.88 9.82
N LEU A 26 -24.88 5.08 10.50
CA LEU A 26 -25.13 3.64 10.66
C LEU A 26 -26.41 3.39 11.45
N LYS A 27 -26.64 4.13 12.53
CA LYS A 27 -27.89 4.08 13.31
C LYS A 27 -29.09 4.46 12.47
N ALA A 28 -29.00 5.55 11.71
CA ALA A 28 -30.10 6.00 10.83
C ALA A 28 -30.48 4.96 9.77
N LYS A 29 -29.49 4.19 9.27
CA LYS A 29 -29.71 3.10 8.29
C LYS A 29 -30.03 1.74 8.94
N GLY A 30 -30.08 1.64 10.26
CA GLY A 30 -30.35 0.40 10.99
C GLY A 30 -29.27 -0.69 10.80
N VAL A 31 -28.06 -0.31 10.49
CA VAL A 31 -26.94 -1.24 10.27
C VAL A 31 -26.29 -1.61 11.59
N ALA A 32 -26.12 -2.90 11.87
CA ALA A 32 -25.41 -3.39 13.05
C ALA A 32 -23.89 -3.17 12.91
N TYR A 33 -23.26 -2.56 13.91
CA TYR A 33 -21.83 -2.23 13.90
C TYR A 33 -21.19 -2.34 15.28
N CYS A 34 -19.85 -2.42 15.27
CA CYS A 34 -19.00 -2.30 16.47
C CYS A 34 -17.72 -1.51 16.11
N PHE A 35 -17.26 -0.66 17.03
CA PHE A 35 -15.98 0.05 16.90
C PHE A 35 -14.93 -0.51 17.85
N TRP A 36 -13.77 -0.85 17.28
CA TRP A 36 -12.60 -1.40 17.95
C TRP A 36 -11.46 -0.39 17.84
N GLU A 37 -11.14 0.26 18.95
CA GLU A 37 -10.09 1.28 19.01
C GLU A 37 -8.71 0.65 19.17
N THR A 38 -7.76 1.03 18.30
CA THR A 38 -6.36 0.61 18.47
C THR A 38 -5.66 1.45 19.54
N GLN A 39 -4.93 0.80 20.44
CA GLN A 39 -4.24 1.45 21.55
C GLN A 39 -2.75 1.69 21.25
N CYS A 40 -2.15 0.92 20.34
CA CYS A 40 -0.75 1.01 19.99
C CYS A 40 -0.50 0.48 18.56
N ARG A 41 0.74 0.59 18.11
CA ARG A 41 1.17 0.03 16.82
C ARG A 41 0.96 -1.49 16.81
N ARG A 42 0.50 -2.04 15.70
CA ARG A 42 0.17 -3.45 15.46
C ARG A 42 -1.05 -3.97 16.24
N ASP A 43 -1.78 -3.11 16.94
CA ASP A 43 -2.99 -3.53 17.64
C ASP A 43 -4.12 -3.88 16.68
N ALA A 44 -4.18 -3.23 15.50
CA ALA A 44 -5.12 -3.58 14.46
C ALA A 44 -4.92 -5.01 13.91
N VAL A 45 -3.66 -5.52 13.91
CA VAL A 45 -3.36 -6.92 13.58
C VAL A 45 -4.01 -7.87 14.56
N ARG A 46 -3.87 -7.60 15.86
CA ARG A 46 -4.44 -8.42 16.93
C ARG A 46 -5.97 -8.43 16.87
N ILE A 47 -6.57 -7.24 16.77
CA ILE A 47 -8.04 -7.09 16.73
C ILE A 47 -8.61 -7.78 15.49
N ALA A 48 -8.04 -7.59 14.31
CA ALA A 48 -8.49 -8.22 13.08
C ALA A 48 -8.42 -9.76 13.17
N ARG A 49 -7.36 -10.29 13.77
CA ARG A 49 -7.19 -11.72 14.00
C ARG A 49 -8.28 -12.26 14.92
N GLU A 50 -8.45 -11.66 16.09
CA GLU A 50 -9.45 -12.10 17.05
C GLU A 50 -10.88 -12.07 16.48
N LEU A 51 -11.23 -11.05 15.71
CA LEU A 51 -12.52 -10.95 15.04
C LEU A 51 -12.71 -12.06 14.02
N THR A 52 -11.75 -12.28 13.15
CA THR A 52 -11.88 -13.26 12.06
C THR A 52 -11.78 -14.71 12.55
N GLU A 53 -11.04 -14.98 13.62
CA GLU A 53 -11.03 -16.29 14.31
C GLU A 53 -12.38 -16.60 15.00
N ARG A 54 -13.12 -15.57 15.43
CA ARG A 54 -14.50 -15.70 15.95
C ARG A 54 -15.57 -15.86 14.84
N GLY A 55 -15.15 -15.82 13.58
CA GLY A 55 -16.03 -15.97 12.43
C GLY A 55 -16.66 -14.67 11.91
N GLU A 56 -16.20 -13.50 12.37
CA GLU A 56 -16.65 -12.22 11.80
C GLU A 56 -16.10 -12.07 10.38
N THR A 57 -16.98 -11.68 9.45
CA THR A 57 -16.67 -11.63 8.03
C THR A 57 -16.58 -10.21 7.47
N ASP A 58 -17.09 -9.22 8.19
CA ASP A 58 -17.11 -7.83 7.75
C ASP A 58 -16.21 -6.98 8.64
N VAL A 59 -15.02 -6.63 8.13
CA VAL A 59 -14.00 -5.88 8.85
C VAL A 59 -13.69 -4.59 8.09
N VAL A 60 -13.75 -3.47 8.78
CA VAL A 60 -13.54 -2.15 8.19
C VAL A 60 -12.31 -1.50 8.81
N ALA A 61 -11.30 -1.22 8.01
CA ALA A 61 -10.12 -0.45 8.43
C ALA A 61 -10.42 1.05 8.36
N MET A 62 -10.48 1.71 9.49
CA MET A 62 -10.69 3.16 9.58
C MET A 62 -9.40 3.85 10.03
N GLY A 63 -8.61 4.32 9.05
CA GLY A 63 -7.29 4.88 9.32
C GLY A 63 -6.54 5.28 8.07
N GLY A 64 -5.21 5.32 8.14
CA GLY A 64 -4.33 5.48 6.99
C GLY A 64 -3.82 4.13 6.46
N ASP A 65 -2.90 4.18 5.48
CA ASP A 65 -2.34 3.00 4.82
C ASP A 65 -1.75 1.98 5.81
N GLY A 66 -1.09 2.42 6.88
CA GLY A 66 -0.59 1.53 7.93
C GLY A 66 -1.69 0.78 8.66
N THR A 67 -2.83 1.42 8.98
CA THR A 67 -3.97 0.75 9.60
C THR A 67 -4.59 -0.27 8.66
N VAL A 68 -4.71 0.06 7.37
CA VAL A 68 -5.22 -0.84 6.33
C VAL A 68 -4.31 -2.07 6.19
N ASN A 69 -2.99 -1.86 6.15
CA ASN A 69 -2.01 -2.94 6.08
C ASN A 69 -2.03 -3.83 7.34
N GLU A 70 -2.10 -3.22 8.53
CA GLU A 70 -2.21 -3.97 9.79
C GLU A 70 -3.47 -4.84 9.83
N VAL A 71 -4.63 -4.31 9.41
CA VAL A 71 -5.88 -5.08 9.33
C VAL A 71 -5.72 -6.26 8.38
N LEU A 72 -5.22 -6.05 7.15
CA LEU A 72 -5.00 -7.13 6.17
C LEU A 72 -4.10 -8.25 6.74
N ASN A 73 -3.01 -7.88 7.40
CA ASN A 73 -2.07 -8.85 7.97
C ASN A 73 -2.63 -9.55 9.23
N GLY A 74 -3.66 -8.98 9.85
CA GLY A 74 -4.38 -9.58 10.96
C GLY A 74 -5.43 -10.60 10.54
N LEU A 75 -5.99 -10.52 9.32
CA LEU A 75 -7.03 -11.45 8.88
C LEU A 75 -6.53 -12.91 8.91
N ALA A 76 -7.23 -13.79 9.62
CA ALA A 76 -6.89 -15.20 9.71
C ALA A 76 -6.95 -15.88 8.33
N ASP A 77 -8.04 -15.64 7.60
CA ASP A 77 -8.22 -16.06 6.20
C ASP A 77 -8.87 -14.91 5.41
N PRO A 78 -8.08 -14.13 4.62
CA PRO A 78 -8.62 -13.01 3.86
C PRO A 78 -9.72 -13.40 2.86
N SER A 79 -9.68 -14.62 2.31
CA SER A 79 -10.65 -15.07 1.31
C SER A 79 -12.07 -15.16 1.85
N ARG A 80 -12.23 -15.26 3.17
CA ARG A 80 -13.51 -15.35 3.88
C ARG A 80 -14.00 -14.00 4.41
N VAL A 81 -13.23 -12.93 4.20
CA VAL A 81 -13.52 -11.61 4.77
C VAL A 81 -13.91 -10.62 3.68
N ARG A 82 -14.89 -9.80 3.97
CA ARG A 82 -15.23 -8.60 3.22
C ARG A 82 -14.62 -7.40 3.94
N MET A 83 -13.60 -6.81 3.33
CA MET A 83 -12.88 -5.69 3.93
C MET A 83 -13.39 -4.36 3.40
N GLY A 84 -13.67 -3.42 4.28
CA GLY A 84 -13.94 -2.03 3.97
C GLY A 84 -12.77 -1.14 4.35
N VAL A 85 -12.67 0.04 3.72
CA VAL A 85 -11.68 1.07 4.06
C VAL A 85 -12.36 2.42 4.23
N ILE A 86 -12.17 3.05 5.37
CA ILE A 86 -12.51 4.46 5.60
C ILE A 86 -11.20 5.25 5.71
N PRO A 87 -10.82 6.00 4.64
CA PRO A 87 -9.51 6.64 4.56
C PRO A 87 -9.45 7.88 5.45
N CYS A 88 -8.68 7.80 6.52
CA CYS A 88 -8.46 8.91 7.47
C CYS A 88 -7.00 9.37 7.52
N GLY A 89 -6.09 8.71 6.81
CA GLY A 89 -4.66 9.02 6.78
C GLY A 89 -4.29 10.22 5.93
N SER A 90 -2.99 10.46 5.80
CA SER A 90 -2.43 11.53 4.96
C SER A 90 -2.16 11.08 3.51
N GLY A 91 -1.84 9.80 3.30
CA GLY A 91 -1.58 9.19 1.97
C GLY A 91 -2.85 8.60 1.39
N ASN A 92 -3.31 7.51 2.00
CA ASN A 92 -4.45 6.71 1.55
C ASN A 92 -4.26 6.21 0.10
N ASP A 93 -3.03 5.80 -0.20
CA ASP A 93 -2.58 5.47 -1.56
C ASP A 93 -3.35 4.28 -2.13
N PHE A 94 -3.58 3.23 -1.32
CA PHE A 94 -4.36 2.08 -1.76
C PHE A 94 -5.85 2.41 -1.93
N ALA A 95 -6.45 3.18 -1.03
CA ALA A 95 -7.84 3.60 -1.18
C ALA A 95 -8.05 4.35 -2.50
N ALA A 96 -7.11 5.24 -2.88
CA ALA A 96 -7.15 5.94 -4.15
C ALA A 96 -6.98 4.99 -5.35
N ALA A 97 -6.11 3.97 -5.26
CA ALA A 97 -5.92 2.96 -6.30
C ALA A 97 -7.17 2.08 -6.51
N ALA A 98 -7.87 1.76 -5.41
CA ALA A 98 -9.11 0.98 -5.43
C ALA A 98 -10.37 1.82 -5.76
N GLY A 99 -10.22 3.12 -6.10
CA GLY A 99 -11.33 4.00 -6.42
C GLY A 99 -12.19 4.41 -5.22
N ILE A 100 -11.74 4.12 -4.00
CA ILE A 100 -12.47 4.48 -2.78
C ILE A 100 -12.39 6.00 -2.57
N PRO A 101 -13.52 6.71 -2.34
CA PRO A 101 -13.53 8.14 -2.11
C PRO A 101 -12.60 8.55 -0.96
N ALA A 102 -11.90 9.69 -1.13
CA ALA A 102 -10.96 10.20 -0.13
C ALA A 102 -11.65 10.76 1.13
N THR A 103 -12.96 11.01 1.06
CA THR A 103 -13.74 11.48 2.20
C THR A 103 -14.33 10.30 2.96
N PRO A 104 -14.32 10.31 4.30
CA PRO A 104 -14.92 9.25 5.12
C PRO A 104 -16.40 9.00 4.82
N GLU A 105 -17.14 10.05 4.52
CA GLU A 105 -18.57 9.98 4.17
C GLU A 105 -18.77 9.22 2.86
N GLY A 106 -18.04 9.60 1.82
CA GLY A 106 -18.11 8.92 0.51
C GLY A 106 -17.62 7.47 0.58
N ALA A 107 -16.60 7.18 1.41
CA ALA A 107 -16.15 5.82 1.64
C ALA A 107 -17.19 4.99 2.41
N LEU A 108 -17.93 5.60 3.34
CA LEU A 108 -19.04 4.96 4.03
C LEU A 108 -20.21 4.67 3.07
N ASP A 109 -20.49 5.57 2.11
CA ASP A 109 -21.50 5.32 1.07
C ASP A 109 -21.13 4.09 0.23
N VAL A 110 -19.87 3.99 -0.22
CA VAL A 110 -19.36 2.80 -0.91
C VAL A 110 -19.56 1.55 -0.05
N LEU A 111 -19.18 1.58 1.22
CA LEU A 111 -19.33 0.44 2.14
C LEU A 111 -20.79 -0.02 2.29
N LEU A 112 -21.75 0.92 2.26
CA LEU A 112 -23.17 0.64 2.51
C LEU A 112 -23.98 0.36 1.24
N GLU A 113 -23.49 0.79 0.08
CA GLU A 113 -24.26 0.78 -1.17
C GLU A 113 -23.65 -0.11 -2.25
N THR A 114 -22.42 -0.64 -2.03
CA THR A 114 -21.79 -1.55 -2.98
C THR A 114 -21.62 -2.96 -2.40
N GLU A 115 -21.50 -3.95 -3.27
CA GLU A 115 -21.08 -5.28 -2.88
C GLU A 115 -19.55 -5.40 -2.81
N ALA A 116 -19.08 -6.25 -1.90
CA ALA A 116 -17.66 -6.56 -1.83
C ALA A 116 -17.21 -7.38 -3.04
N ARG A 117 -16.17 -6.90 -3.75
CA ARG A 117 -15.66 -7.49 -5.00
C ARG A 117 -14.33 -8.19 -4.77
N PRO A 118 -14.00 -9.22 -5.56
CA PRO A 118 -12.68 -9.83 -5.55
C PRO A 118 -11.60 -8.75 -5.73
N THR A 119 -10.58 -8.82 -4.89
CA THR A 119 -9.48 -7.88 -4.91
C THR A 119 -8.20 -8.66 -4.64
N ASP A 120 -7.19 -8.38 -5.42
CA ASP A 120 -5.88 -9.01 -5.32
C ASP A 120 -5.08 -8.39 -4.16
N TYR A 121 -4.16 -9.16 -3.61
CA TYR A 121 -3.13 -8.63 -2.75
C TYR A 121 -1.78 -9.28 -3.08
N LEU A 122 -0.71 -8.65 -2.69
CA LEU A 122 0.64 -9.17 -2.82
C LEU A 122 1.04 -9.91 -1.56
N GLU A 123 1.81 -10.98 -1.74
CA GLU A 123 2.39 -11.74 -0.63
C GLU A 123 3.88 -11.91 -0.82
N CYS A 124 4.63 -11.65 0.24
CA CYS A 124 6.07 -11.84 0.31
C CYS A 124 6.42 -12.52 1.64
N SER A 125 6.81 -13.79 1.59
CA SER A 125 7.21 -14.59 2.77
C SER A 125 6.20 -14.54 3.93
N GLY A 126 4.90 -14.61 3.61
CA GLY A 126 3.82 -14.58 4.60
C GLY A 126 3.39 -13.19 5.06
N VAL A 127 4.05 -12.13 4.61
CA VAL A 127 3.61 -10.75 4.81
C VAL A 127 2.79 -10.31 3.61
N ARG A 128 1.63 -9.70 3.86
CA ARG A 128 0.68 -9.26 2.85
C ARG A 128 0.78 -7.76 2.63
N GLY A 129 0.64 -7.33 1.36
CA GLY A 129 0.57 -5.93 0.96
C GLY A 129 -0.57 -5.71 -0.04
N LEU A 130 -1.30 -4.63 0.11
CA LEU A 130 -2.38 -4.26 -0.83
C LEU A 130 -1.90 -3.38 -1.97
N ASN A 131 -0.89 -2.56 -1.69
CA ASN A 131 -0.52 -1.47 -2.58
C ASN A 131 0.79 -1.77 -3.33
N ILE A 132 1.94 -1.57 -2.72
CA ILE A 132 3.24 -1.70 -3.39
C ILE A 132 4.27 -2.29 -2.43
N LEU A 133 4.99 -3.30 -2.93
CA LEU A 133 6.24 -3.77 -2.34
C LEU A 133 7.41 -3.20 -3.12
N GLY A 134 8.41 -2.70 -2.43
CA GLY A 134 9.55 -2.07 -3.08
C GLY A 134 10.87 -2.29 -2.38
N ALA A 135 11.96 -2.08 -3.13
CA ALA A 135 13.31 -2.08 -2.61
C ALA A 135 14.18 -1.10 -3.41
N GLY A 136 15.16 -0.56 -2.75
CA GLY A 136 16.08 0.39 -3.33
C GLY A 136 15.90 1.79 -2.74
N ILE A 137 15.83 2.82 -3.57
CA ILE A 137 15.76 4.20 -3.11
C ILE A 137 14.52 4.50 -2.25
N ASP A 138 13.41 3.78 -2.45
CA ASP A 138 12.17 3.95 -1.70
C ASP A 138 12.34 3.63 -0.21
N THR A 139 13.13 2.61 0.12
CA THR A 139 13.44 2.27 1.52
C THR A 139 14.33 3.32 2.19
N ASP A 140 15.27 3.93 1.45
CA ASP A 140 16.09 5.04 1.96
C ASP A 140 15.22 6.29 2.19
N ILE A 141 14.28 6.59 1.30
CA ILE A 141 13.31 7.67 1.45
C ILE A 141 12.46 7.46 2.71
N LEU A 142 11.93 6.25 2.92
CA LEU A 142 11.13 5.91 4.09
C LEU A 142 11.94 6.05 5.38
N ARG A 143 13.17 5.52 5.43
CA ARG A 143 14.06 5.68 6.59
C ARG A 143 14.33 7.14 6.94
N ARG A 144 14.58 7.98 5.93
CA ARG A 144 14.77 9.43 6.11
C ARG A 144 13.51 10.11 6.58
N SER A 145 12.37 9.77 5.97
CA SER A 145 11.06 10.31 6.34
C SER A 145 10.69 9.99 7.79
N TYR A 146 10.97 8.78 8.27
CA TYR A 146 10.73 8.40 9.67
C TYR A 146 11.66 9.10 10.67
N ARG A 147 12.87 9.45 10.26
CA ARG A 147 13.84 10.19 11.11
C ARG A 147 13.61 11.70 11.11
N ALA A 148 12.87 12.23 10.16
CA ALA A 148 12.65 13.67 10.06
C ALA A 148 11.68 14.18 11.13
N THR A 149 12.15 15.10 11.95
CA THR A 149 11.36 15.67 13.06
C THR A 149 10.67 16.98 12.68
N VAL A 150 11.13 17.66 11.64
CA VAL A 150 10.76 19.06 11.32
C VAL A 150 9.62 19.13 10.29
N LEU A 151 9.66 18.28 9.25
CA LEU A 151 8.65 18.25 8.18
C LEU A 151 7.74 17.03 8.37
N LYS A 152 6.44 17.20 8.16
CA LYS A 152 5.43 16.11 8.28
C LYS A 152 4.61 15.97 7.00
N GLY A 153 4.17 14.73 6.71
CA GLY A 153 3.30 14.43 5.57
C GLY A 153 4.02 14.33 4.23
N SER A 154 3.32 14.54 3.13
CA SER A 154 3.81 14.37 1.77
C SER A 154 5.00 15.27 1.41
N LEU A 155 5.10 16.47 2.00
CA LEU A 155 6.24 17.36 1.78
C LEU A 155 7.55 16.77 2.33
N ASN A 156 7.50 16.15 3.52
CA ASN A 156 8.65 15.45 4.08
C ASN A 156 9.11 14.30 3.17
N TYR A 157 8.17 13.52 2.65
CA TYR A 157 8.48 12.45 1.72
C TYR A 157 9.13 12.98 0.43
N PHE A 158 8.64 14.08 -0.11
CA PHE A 158 9.21 14.71 -1.32
C PHE A 158 10.63 15.24 -1.10
N VAL A 159 10.92 15.90 0.03
CA VAL A 159 12.26 16.34 0.40
C VAL A 159 13.21 15.15 0.59
N SER A 160 12.73 14.09 1.24
CA SER A 160 13.46 12.83 1.40
C SER A 160 13.77 12.17 0.06
N LEU A 161 12.81 12.17 -0.87
CA LEU A 161 13.00 11.68 -2.24
C LEU A 161 14.13 12.42 -2.96
N ILE A 162 14.13 13.76 -2.96
CA ILE A 162 15.20 14.55 -3.60
C ILE A 162 16.55 14.25 -2.95
N SER A 163 16.61 14.25 -1.62
CA SER A 163 17.85 13.95 -0.88
C SER A 163 18.37 12.54 -1.20
N SER A 164 17.49 11.55 -1.25
CA SER A 164 17.87 10.17 -1.58
C SER A 164 18.36 10.06 -3.02
N LEU A 165 17.69 10.68 -3.99
CA LEU A 165 18.12 10.68 -5.40
C LEU A 165 19.55 11.24 -5.62
N LEU A 166 19.98 12.17 -4.78
CA LEU A 166 21.30 12.74 -4.88
C LEU A 166 22.42 11.87 -4.29
N HIS A 167 22.09 10.97 -3.35
CA HIS A 167 23.07 10.21 -2.58
C HIS A 167 22.96 8.70 -2.76
N PHE A 168 21.87 8.21 -3.37
CA PHE A 168 21.63 6.78 -3.49
C PHE A 168 22.64 6.11 -4.44
N GLN A 169 23.06 4.91 -4.05
CA GLN A 169 23.85 4.03 -4.89
C GLN A 169 22.93 2.98 -5.50
N LYS A 170 23.12 2.74 -6.81
CA LYS A 170 22.41 1.68 -7.53
C LYS A 170 22.75 0.31 -6.97
N SER A 171 21.79 -0.59 -6.99
CA SER A 171 21.97 -2.00 -6.67
C SER A 171 22.02 -2.83 -7.95
N ARG A 172 22.90 -3.82 -8.00
CA ARG A 172 22.85 -4.84 -9.03
C ARG A 172 21.83 -5.89 -8.61
N VAL A 173 20.88 -6.16 -9.50
CA VAL A 173 19.79 -7.08 -9.21
C VAL A 173 19.68 -8.13 -10.31
N ARG A 174 19.31 -9.33 -9.90
CA ARG A 174 18.84 -10.39 -10.80
C ARG A 174 17.34 -10.53 -10.59
N ALA A 175 16.58 -10.23 -11.64
CA ALA A 175 15.13 -10.32 -11.65
C ALA A 175 14.70 -11.61 -12.35
N GLU A 176 13.80 -12.35 -11.73
CA GLU A 176 13.14 -13.52 -12.29
C GLU A 176 11.64 -13.25 -12.35
N MET A 177 11.08 -13.30 -13.56
CA MET A 177 9.66 -13.11 -13.86
C MET A 177 9.29 -13.80 -15.16
N ASN A 178 8.09 -14.36 -15.26
CA ASN A 178 7.58 -15.05 -16.46
C ASN A 178 8.53 -16.11 -17.03
N GLY A 179 9.28 -16.81 -16.16
CA GLY A 179 10.25 -17.84 -16.54
C GLY A 179 11.57 -17.32 -17.11
N ALA A 180 11.77 -16.01 -17.18
CA ALA A 180 13.00 -15.40 -17.67
C ALA A 180 13.79 -14.77 -16.50
N GLN A 181 15.12 -14.85 -16.59
CA GLN A 181 16.03 -14.17 -15.68
C GLN A 181 16.79 -13.07 -16.40
N THR A 182 16.78 -11.88 -15.81
CA THR A 182 17.48 -10.70 -16.36
C THR A 182 18.32 -10.02 -15.28
N ARG A 183 19.35 -9.29 -15.69
CA ARG A 183 20.22 -8.54 -14.75
C ARG A 183 20.09 -7.05 -15.04
N HIS A 184 19.97 -6.26 -13.96
CA HIS A 184 19.80 -4.81 -14.05
C HIS A 184 20.65 -4.10 -13.00
N GLU A 185 21.00 -2.87 -13.28
CA GLU A 185 21.46 -1.89 -12.30
C GLU A 185 20.25 -1.03 -11.93
N ALA A 186 19.63 -1.31 -10.78
CA ALA A 186 18.36 -0.74 -10.39
C ALA A 186 18.56 0.39 -9.37
N LEU A 187 17.81 1.48 -9.56
CA LEU A 187 17.59 2.53 -8.59
C LEU A 187 16.44 2.14 -7.64
N ILE A 188 15.37 1.56 -8.20
CA ILE A 188 14.21 1.07 -7.47
C ILE A 188 13.63 -0.15 -8.18
N VAL A 189 13.18 -1.10 -7.39
CA VAL A 189 12.37 -2.24 -7.85
C VAL A 189 11.04 -2.21 -7.09
N CYS A 190 9.93 -2.33 -7.82
CA CYS A 190 8.61 -2.42 -7.22
C CYS A 190 7.81 -3.59 -7.80
N ALA A 191 7.04 -4.25 -6.94
CA ALA A 191 5.89 -5.06 -7.29
C ALA A 191 4.65 -4.24 -6.91
N CYS A 192 3.87 -3.85 -7.92
CA CYS A 192 2.74 -2.96 -7.74
C CYS A 192 1.42 -3.73 -7.94
N ASN A 193 0.48 -3.53 -7.01
CA ASN A 193 -0.93 -3.88 -7.09
C ASN A 193 -1.79 -2.60 -7.03
N GLY A 194 -1.19 -1.52 -6.53
CA GLY A 194 -1.74 -0.17 -6.53
C GLY A 194 -0.90 0.79 -7.36
N THR A 195 -1.43 1.99 -7.56
CA THR A 195 -0.92 2.96 -8.53
C THR A 195 0.12 3.93 -7.99
N ARG A 196 0.17 4.12 -6.66
CA ARG A 196 0.90 5.21 -5.99
C ARG A 196 1.65 4.72 -4.77
N LEU A 197 2.71 5.42 -4.41
CA LEU A 197 3.44 5.22 -3.17
C LEU A 197 3.77 6.56 -2.49
N GLY A 198 4.06 6.52 -1.19
CA GLY A 198 4.58 7.66 -0.45
C GLY A 198 3.67 8.87 -0.35
N GLY A 199 2.35 8.66 -0.39
CA GLY A 199 1.35 9.72 -0.27
C GLY A 199 1.07 10.43 -1.59
N GLY A 200 1.01 9.68 -2.70
CA GLY A 200 0.53 10.18 -3.98
C GLY A 200 1.52 10.16 -5.14
N ILE A 201 2.73 9.60 -5.01
CA ILE A 201 3.69 9.50 -6.12
C ILE A 201 3.26 8.39 -7.08
N PRO A 202 2.90 8.70 -8.34
CA PRO A 202 2.33 7.73 -9.28
C PRO A 202 3.42 6.89 -9.96
N ILE A 203 3.94 5.89 -9.25
CA ILE A 203 5.00 5.00 -9.75
C ILE A 203 4.47 4.04 -10.81
N CYS A 204 3.23 3.55 -10.65
CA CYS A 204 2.60 2.62 -11.58
C CYS A 204 1.12 2.96 -11.83
N PRO A 205 0.80 4.01 -12.60
CA PRO A 205 -0.59 4.40 -12.88
C PRO A 205 -1.41 3.34 -13.63
N ALA A 206 -0.74 2.34 -14.22
CA ALA A 206 -1.38 1.27 -14.98
C ALA A 206 -1.85 0.11 -14.09
N ALA A 207 -1.38 0.02 -12.85
CA ALA A 207 -1.69 -1.09 -11.95
C ALA A 207 -3.19 -1.22 -11.68
N LYS A 208 -3.66 -2.47 -11.62
CA LYS A 208 -5.03 -2.85 -11.27
C LYS A 208 -4.99 -3.84 -10.12
N CYS A 209 -5.90 -3.68 -9.17
CA CYS A 209 -5.95 -4.54 -7.99
C CYS A 209 -6.92 -5.74 -8.12
N ASP A 210 -7.27 -6.12 -9.36
CA ASP A 210 -8.29 -7.17 -9.61
C ASP A 210 -8.09 -7.95 -10.93
N ASP A 211 -6.91 -7.84 -11.56
CA ASP A 211 -6.63 -8.52 -12.83
C ASP A 211 -5.81 -9.83 -12.69
N GLY A 212 -5.46 -10.19 -11.45
CA GLY A 212 -4.68 -11.39 -11.15
C GLY A 212 -3.21 -11.29 -11.50
N LEU A 213 -2.70 -10.07 -11.70
CA LEU A 213 -1.32 -9.78 -12.04
C LEU A 213 -0.74 -8.74 -11.09
N LEU A 214 0.57 -8.71 -10.97
CA LEU A 214 1.30 -7.60 -10.41
C LEU A 214 2.10 -6.90 -11.51
N ASP A 215 2.23 -5.60 -11.39
CA ASP A 215 3.10 -4.81 -12.25
C ASP A 215 4.52 -4.78 -11.67
N ALA A 216 5.44 -5.49 -12.32
CA ALA A 216 6.85 -5.42 -12.00
C ALA A 216 7.46 -4.16 -12.62
N VAL A 217 7.94 -3.24 -11.80
CA VAL A 217 8.57 -1.99 -12.23
C VAL A 217 10.01 -1.95 -11.76
N ILE A 218 10.96 -1.87 -12.69
CA ILE A 218 12.39 -1.70 -12.38
C ILE A 218 12.85 -0.41 -13.04
N VAL A 219 13.12 0.61 -12.24
CA VAL A 219 13.74 1.84 -12.72
C VAL A 219 15.24 1.68 -12.62
N GLN A 220 15.90 1.69 -13.76
CA GLN A 220 17.34 1.56 -13.89
C GLN A 220 18.05 2.84 -13.47
N ASP A 221 19.36 2.75 -13.32
CA ASP A 221 20.19 3.90 -13.00
C ASP A 221 20.01 5.06 -13.99
N ILE A 222 19.88 6.24 -13.45
CA ILE A 222 19.76 7.50 -14.18
C ILE A 222 20.96 8.40 -13.86
N THR A 223 21.57 8.97 -14.89
CA THR A 223 22.64 9.92 -14.69
C THR A 223 22.13 11.17 -13.95
N ARG A 224 22.93 11.70 -13.02
CA ARG A 224 22.55 12.83 -12.17
C ARG A 224 21.91 14.02 -12.90
N PRO A 225 22.41 14.48 -14.07
CA PRO A 225 21.78 15.58 -14.82
C PRO A 225 20.36 15.29 -15.29
N MET A 226 19.98 14.01 -15.43
CA MET A 226 18.63 13.61 -15.86
C MET A 226 17.62 13.51 -14.70
N ILE A 227 18.08 13.51 -13.46
CA ILE A 227 17.22 13.36 -12.27
C ILE A 227 16.05 14.35 -12.27
N PRO A 228 16.22 15.68 -12.43
CA PRO A 228 15.10 16.61 -12.40
C PRO A 228 14.03 16.30 -13.44
N ARG A 229 14.45 15.97 -14.67
CA ARG A 229 13.53 15.60 -15.74
C ARG A 229 12.77 14.31 -15.42
N LYS A 230 13.46 13.29 -14.88
CA LYS A 230 12.84 12.01 -14.53
C LYS A 230 11.89 12.13 -13.33
N LEU A 231 12.22 13.00 -12.38
CA LEU A 231 11.34 13.32 -11.28
C LEU A 231 10.03 13.98 -11.76
N ILE A 232 10.12 14.94 -12.70
CA ILE A 232 8.92 15.54 -13.31
C ILE A 232 8.10 14.46 -14.02
N GLN A 233 8.74 13.58 -14.80
CA GLN A 233 8.04 12.49 -15.48
C GLN A 233 7.37 11.50 -14.49
N LEU A 234 8.03 11.21 -13.38
CA LEU A 234 7.46 10.40 -12.30
C LEU A 234 6.21 11.07 -11.71
N MET A 235 6.31 12.35 -11.34
CA MET A 235 5.17 13.10 -10.76
C MET A 235 3.99 13.26 -11.73
N GLN A 236 4.25 13.18 -13.03
CA GLN A 236 3.22 13.18 -14.08
C GLN A 236 2.68 11.77 -14.39
N GLY A 237 3.14 10.72 -13.69
CA GLY A 237 2.75 9.34 -13.98
C GLY A 237 3.30 8.79 -15.30
N ARG A 238 4.35 9.39 -15.84
CA ARG A 238 4.93 9.03 -17.15
C ARG A 238 6.23 8.24 -17.08
N ILE A 239 6.59 7.75 -15.87
CA ILE A 239 7.86 7.04 -15.66
C ILE A 239 7.87 5.68 -16.37
N LEU A 240 6.73 4.98 -16.45
CA LEU A 240 6.64 3.66 -17.08
C LEU A 240 7.04 3.67 -18.56
N GLY A 241 6.73 4.73 -19.29
CA GLY A 241 7.07 4.88 -20.71
C GLY A 241 8.52 5.31 -20.98
N GLN A 242 9.38 5.39 -19.95
CA GLN A 242 10.76 5.86 -20.12
C GLN A 242 11.72 4.71 -20.40
N LYS A 243 12.75 4.96 -21.23
CA LYS A 243 13.78 3.95 -21.56
C LYS A 243 14.54 3.40 -20.33
N CYS A 244 14.57 4.14 -19.23
CA CYS A 244 15.18 3.70 -17.98
C CYS A 244 14.24 2.83 -17.13
N THR A 245 13.03 2.55 -17.58
CA THR A 245 12.05 1.78 -16.82
C THR A 245 11.70 0.52 -17.58
N LEU A 246 11.88 -0.63 -16.93
CA LEU A 246 11.27 -1.90 -17.34
C LEU A 246 9.94 -2.03 -16.59
N HIS A 247 8.88 -2.27 -17.35
CA HIS A 247 7.54 -2.55 -16.82
C HIS A 247 7.02 -3.84 -17.43
N THR A 248 6.60 -4.78 -16.60
CA THR A 248 6.14 -6.10 -17.05
C THR A 248 5.04 -6.62 -16.13
N LEU A 249 3.97 -7.13 -16.70
CA LEU A 249 2.93 -7.84 -15.96
C LEU A 249 3.37 -9.28 -15.68
N THR A 250 3.23 -9.72 -14.42
CA THR A 250 3.60 -11.07 -13.99
C THR A 250 2.78 -11.52 -12.79
N LYS A 251 2.76 -12.84 -12.53
CA LYS A 251 2.15 -13.39 -11.30
C LYS A 251 3.14 -13.47 -10.13
N ARG A 252 4.43 -13.41 -10.43
CA ARG A 252 5.49 -13.49 -9.42
C ARG A 252 6.70 -12.69 -9.88
N LEU A 253 7.29 -11.95 -8.95
CA LEU A 253 8.54 -11.23 -9.13
C LEU A 253 9.51 -11.65 -8.04
N LYS A 254 10.62 -12.29 -8.42
CA LYS A 254 11.72 -12.61 -7.50
C LYS A 254 12.91 -11.74 -7.86
N ILE A 255 13.48 -11.07 -6.85
CA ILE A 255 14.69 -10.25 -6.98
C ILE A 255 15.77 -10.74 -6.03
N GLU A 256 16.94 -11.01 -6.60
CA GLU A 256 18.15 -11.26 -5.84
C GLU A 256 19.04 -10.01 -5.94
N PHE A 257 19.38 -9.44 -4.80
CA PHE A 257 20.29 -8.32 -4.67
C PHE A 257 21.71 -8.80 -4.44
N ASP A 258 22.71 -8.08 -4.95
CA ASP A 258 24.13 -8.38 -4.71
C ASP A 258 24.58 -8.06 -3.28
N GLN A 259 23.78 -7.34 -2.52
CA GLN A 259 24.01 -7.02 -1.11
C GLN A 259 22.71 -7.11 -0.30
N PRO A 260 22.80 -7.33 1.04
CA PRO A 260 21.63 -7.31 1.91
C PRO A 260 20.83 -6.02 1.71
N THR A 261 19.56 -6.15 1.45
CA THR A 261 18.71 -5.02 1.07
C THR A 261 17.43 -5.04 1.90
N THR A 262 17.10 -3.89 2.47
CA THR A 262 15.81 -3.67 3.10
C THR A 262 14.73 -3.61 2.04
N ILE A 263 13.60 -4.24 2.29
CA ILE A 263 12.41 -4.10 1.46
C ILE A 263 11.33 -3.34 2.24
N GLN A 264 10.43 -2.72 1.53
CA GLN A 264 9.22 -2.13 2.11
C GLN A 264 7.98 -2.85 1.59
N ILE A 265 6.96 -3.00 2.44
CA ILE A 265 5.64 -3.51 2.10
C ILE A 265 4.62 -2.50 2.63
N ASP A 266 3.92 -1.81 1.74
CA ASP A 266 2.95 -0.74 2.05
C ASP A 266 3.48 0.30 3.06
N GLY A 267 4.77 0.63 2.97
CA GLY A 267 5.43 1.59 3.84
C GLY A 267 6.07 1.02 5.11
N GLU A 268 5.92 -0.26 5.43
CA GLU A 268 6.62 -0.91 6.54
C GLU A 268 7.94 -1.53 6.05
N LEU A 269 9.01 -1.37 6.84
CA LEU A 269 10.37 -1.80 6.48
C LEU A 269 10.70 -3.17 7.06
N TYR A 270 11.33 -4.02 6.24
CA TYR A 270 11.79 -5.36 6.57
C TYR A 270 13.24 -5.54 6.12
N ASP A 271 14.17 -5.79 7.05
CA ASP A 271 15.61 -5.86 6.75
C ASP A 271 16.05 -7.25 6.24
N ASP A 272 15.40 -8.33 6.66
CA ASP A 272 15.84 -9.71 6.40
C ASP A 272 14.84 -10.52 5.56
N LEU A 273 13.94 -9.87 4.85
CA LEU A 273 12.93 -10.56 4.06
C LEU A 273 13.41 -10.70 2.60
N PRO A 274 13.40 -11.91 2.00
CA PRO A 274 13.73 -12.07 0.59
C PRO A 274 12.67 -11.41 -0.28
N PHE A 275 13.06 -10.72 -1.36
CA PHE A 275 12.14 -10.13 -2.32
C PHE A 275 11.62 -11.22 -3.28
N ASP A 276 10.65 -11.97 -2.83
CA ASP A 276 9.93 -12.99 -3.61
C ASP A 276 8.43 -12.75 -3.47
N VAL A 277 7.89 -11.98 -4.39
CA VAL A 277 6.52 -11.44 -4.33
C VAL A 277 5.64 -12.18 -5.31
N ARG A 278 4.49 -12.64 -4.84
CA ARG A 278 3.44 -13.19 -5.69
C ARG A 278 2.14 -12.42 -5.53
N VAL A 279 1.33 -12.36 -6.57
CA VAL A 279 -0.06 -11.90 -6.48
C VAL A 279 -0.93 -13.06 -5.99
N VAL A 280 -1.83 -12.78 -5.06
CA VAL A 280 -2.90 -13.70 -4.63
C VAL A 280 -4.20 -13.18 -5.26
N GLN A 281 -4.54 -13.77 -6.40
CA GLN A 281 -5.66 -13.34 -7.23
C GLN A 281 -6.98 -13.53 -6.49
N GLY A 282 -7.78 -12.45 -6.38
CA GLY A 282 -9.08 -12.45 -5.71
C GLY A 282 -9.02 -12.93 -4.26
N GLY A 283 -7.83 -12.87 -3.64
CA GLY A 283 -7.58 -13.43 -2.32
C GLY A 283 -8.25 -12.69 -1.18
N LEU A 284 -8.88 -11.55 -1.47
CA LEU A 284 -9.67 -10.74 -0.56
C LEU A 284 -10.95 -10.29 -1.27
N ARG A 285 -12.03 -10.05 -0.53
CA ARG A 285 -13.18 -9.32 -1.04
C ARG A 285 -13.20 -7.92 -0.42
N MET A 286 -13.33 -6.88 -1.23
CA MET A 286 -13.29 -5.51 -0.75
C MET A 286 -14.51 -4.71 -1.21
N TYR A 287 -15.09 -3.93 -0.29
CA TYR A 287 -16.10 -2.92 -0.62
C TYR A 287 -15.43 -1.78 -1.38
N ARG A 288 -15.67 -1.71 -2.68
CA ARG A 288 -15.10 -0.69 -3.57
C ARG A 288 -16.01 -0.43 -4.77
N PRO A 289 -15.93 0.73 -5.41
CA PRO A 289 -16.64 1.03 -6.65
C PRO A 289 -16.28 0.07 -7.79
N GLU A 290 -17.04 0.15 -8.88
CA GLU A 290 -16.78 -0.58 -10.13
C GLU A 290 -15.52 -0.10 -10.82
#